data_129a3ac7fe99786e21a2f998534a1dba
#
_entry.id   129a3ac7fe99786e21a2f998534a1dba
#
_cell.length_a   1.000
_cell.length_b   1.000
_cell.length_c   1.000
_cell.angle_alpha   90.00
_cell.angle_beta   90.00
_cell.angle_gamma   90.00
#
_symmetry.space_group_name_H-M   'P 1'
#
loop_
_entity.id
_entity.type
_entity.pdbx_description
1 polymer ?
#
loop_
_entity_poly.entity_id
_entity_poly.type
_entity_poly.pdbx_seq_one_letter_code
_entity_poly.pdbx_strand_id
1 'polypeptide(L)'
;MDLQRTSQPDGDNRWPGQLAAVDMGSNSFRLEIGQLIDDRYRRIDYLKETVRLGGGLDAAGFLGEEAAARGLDCLARFASRLDGFAPTQVLSLIHI
;
A
#
# COMPACT_ATOMS: atom_id res chain seq x y z
N MET A 1 -0.85 23.45 -18.27
CA MET A 1 -0.42 22.82 -18.06
C MET A 1 -0.13 22.22 -17.96
N ASP A 2 -0.28 22.42 -17.72
CA ASP A 2 0.16 21.71 -17.43
C ASP A 2 0.54 21.38 -17.02
N LEU A 3 0.30 21.45 -16.59
CA LEU A 3 0.77 20.92 -16.01
C LEU A 3 1.18 20.53 -15.71
N GLN A 4 0.98 20.75 -15.37
CA GLN A 4 1.54 20.23 -15.10
C GLN A 4 1.74 19.56 -14.77
N ARG A 5 1.20 19.52 -14.62
CA ARG A 5 1.65 18.66 -14.52
C ARG A 5 2.74 18.31 -14.55
N THR A 6 3.30 18.74 -14.70
CA THR A 6 4.35 18.30 -14.77
C THR A 6 5.03 17.93 -14.02
N SER A 7 5.42 18.41 -13.76
CA SER A 7 5.87 17.59 -12.83
C SER A 7 4.81 16.78 -12.34
N GLN A 8 4.52 16.23 -13.07
CA GLN A 8 3.58 15.34 -12.90
C GLN A 8 3.89 14.35 -11.88
N PRO A 9 3.02 14.05 -11.02
CA PRO A 9 3.26 13.11 -9.96
C PRO A 9 3.69 11.75 -10.46
N ASP A 10 3.36 11.43 -11.69
CA ASP A 10 3.76 10.16 -12.27
C ASP A 10 5.17 10.17 -12.82
N GLY A 11 5.88 11.29 -12.67
CA GLY A 11 7.21 11.42 -13.22
C GLY A 11 8.24 10.51 -12.58
N ASP A 12 7.97 9.95 -11.39
CA ASP A 12 8.91 9.08 -10.70
C ASP A 12 8.58 7.62 -10.87
N ASN A 13 8.18 7.23 -12.06
CA ASN A 13 7.88 5.85 -12.34
C ASN A 13 9.15 5.11 -12.73
N ARG A 14 9.84 4.54 -11.75
CA ARG A 14 11.08 3.78 -11.97
C ARG A 14 10.82 2.32 -12.29
N TRP A 15 9.58 1.86 -12.15
CA TRP A 15 9.25 0.44 -12.33
C TRP A 15 8.10 0.28 -13.31
N PRO A 16 8.33 0.62 -14.61
CA PRO A 16 7.25 0.47 -15.59
C PRO A 16 6.75 -0.96 -15.65
N GLY A 17 5.45 -1.12 -15.76
CA GLY A 17 4.83 -2.45 -15.81
C GLY A 17 4.63 -3.10 -14.47
N GLN A 18 5.16 -2.53 -13.39
CA GLN A 18 4.91 -3.07 -12.06
C GLN A 18 3.69 -2.42 -11.43
N LEU A 19 2.97 -3.19 -10.66
CA LEU A 19 1.77 -2.77 -9.95
C LEU A 19 1.88 -3.23 -8.51
N ALA A 20 1.30 -2.46 -7.61
CA ALA A 20 1.28 -2.81 -6.20
C ALA A 20 -0.13 -2.73 -5.65
N ALA A 21 -0.46 -3.62 -4.75
CA ALA A 21 -1.72 -3.58 -4.01
C ALA A 21 -1.42 -3.63 -2.52
N VAL A 22 -1.99 -2.69 -1.78
CA VAL A 22 -1.91 -2.66 -0.32
C VAL A 22 -3.30 -2.96 0.21
N ASP A 23 -3.39 -4.00 1.03
CA ASP A 23 -4.65 -4.49 1.58
C ASP A 23 -4.59 -4.35 3.09
N MET A 24 -5.44 -3.50 3.65
CA MET A 24 -5.47 -3.21 5.08
C MET A 24 -6.72 -3.81 5.69
N GLY A 25 -6.57 -5.01 6.25
CA GLY A 25 -7.67 -5.70 6.93
C GLY A 25 -7.64 -5.47 8.43
N SER A 26 -8.65 -5.96 9.12
CA SER A 26 -8.77 -5.79 10.57
C SER A 26 -7.69 -6.55 11.35
N ASN A 27 -7.17 -7.61 10.79
CA ASN A 27 -6.15 -8.44 11.45
C ASN A 27 -4.77 -8.26 10.85
N SER A 28 -4.68 -8.24 9.52
CA SER A 28 -3.40 -8.21 8.82
C SER A 28 -3.41 -7.18 7.71
N PHE A 29 -2.23 -6.63 7.45
CA PHE A 29 -1.99 -5.82 6.26
C PHE A 29 -1.15 -6.64 5.29
N ARG A 30 -1.40 -6.46 4.01
CA ARG A 30 -0.66 -7.17 2.96
C ARG A 30 -0.20 -6.18 1.91
N LEU A 31 0.98 -6.44 1.37
CA LEU A 31 1.50 -5.73 0.20
C LEU A 31 1.84 -6.77 -0.83
N GLU A 32 1.33 -6.61 -2.03
CA GLU A 32 1.73 -7.44 -3.14
C GLU A 32 2.25 -6.55 -4.26
N ILE A 33 3.40 -6.91 -4.81
CA ILE A 33 3.96 -6.26 -5.98
C ILE A 33 4.02 -7.29 -7.08
N GLY A 34 3.50 -6.93 -8.24
CA GLY A 34 3.50 -7.80 -9.39
C GLY A 34 3.93 -7.07 -10.64
N GLN A 35 4.19 -7.82 -11.68
CA GLN A 35 4.59 -7.29 -12.96
C GLN A 35 3.65 -7.82 -14.03
N LEU A 36 3.19 -6.92 -14.89
CA LEU A 36 2.33 -7.26 -16.00
C LEU A 36 3.15 -7.10 -17.29
N ILE A 37 3.38 -8.21 -17.98
CA ILE A 37 4.13 -8.23 -19.23
C ILE A 37 3.34 -9.10 -20.22
N ASP A 38 3.00 -8.55 -21.38
CA ASP A 38 2.29 -9.27 -22.44
C ASP A 38 1.02 -9.95 -21.91
N ASP A 39 0.25 -9.21 -21.12
CA ASP A 39 -0.99 -9.67 -20.49
C ASP A 39 -0.79 -10.82 -19.51
N ARG A 40 0.44 -11.03 -19.06
CA ARG A 40 0.73 -12.02 -18.03
C ARG A 40 1.13 -11.34 -16.75
N TYR A 41 0.54 -11.79 -15.65
CA TYR A 41 0.83 -11.27 -14.32
C TYR A 41 1.79 -12.20 -13.60
N ARG A 42 2.82 -11.62 -13.00
CA ARG A 42 3.76 -12.37 -12.16
C ARG A 42 3.98 -11.64 -10.87
N ARG A 43 3.75 -12.31 -9.75
CA ARG A 43 4.04 -11.73 -8.44
C ARG A 43 5.55 -11.66 -8.24
N ILE A 44 6.02 -10.49 -7.83
CA ILE A 44 7.44 -10.24 -7.60
C ILE A 44 7.74 -10.26 -6.11
N ASP A 45 6.86 -9.68 -5.29
CA ASP A 45 7.10 -9.55 -3.86
C ASP A 45 5.77 -9.63 -3.12
N TYR A 46 5.82 -10.12 -1.90
CA TYR A 46 4.64 -10.25 -1.07
C TYR A 46 5.03 -10.13 0.39
N LEU A 47 4.36 -9.24 1.10
CA LEU A 47 4.56 -9.04 2.53
C LEU A 47 3.22 -9.13 3.22
N LYS A 48 3.20 -9.77 4.38
CA LYS A 48 2.03 -9.82 5.23
C LYS A 48 2.47 -9.55 6.66
N GLU A 49 1.81 -8.62 7.33
CA GLU A 49 2.08 -8.35 8.73
C GLU A 49 0.78 -8.39 9.53
N THR A 50 0.84 -9.03 10.68
CA THR A 50 -0.28 -9.06 11.61
C THR A 50 -0.27 -7.78 12.42
N VAL A 51 -1.25 -6.92 12.21
CA VAL A 51 -1.33 -5.59 12.84
C VAL A 51 -2.40 -5.56 13.93
N ARG A 52 -3.47 -6.34 13.75
CA ARG A 52 -4.60 -6.45 14.69
C ARG A 52 -5.24 -5.10 14.97
N LEU A 53 -5.53 -4.37 13.90
CA LEU A 53 -6.18 -3.07 14.02
C LEU A 53 -7.56 -3.21 14.64
N GLY A 54 -8.30 -4.24 14.26
CA GLY A 54 -9.63 -4.49 14.78
C GLY A 54 -9.63 -4.73 16.29
N GLY A 55 -8.57 -5.30 16.82
CA GLY A 55 -8.43 -5.51 18.27
C GLY A 55 -8.19 -4.23 19.04
N GLY A 56 -7.86 -3.14 18.37
CA GLY A 56 -7.67 -1.84 19.00
C GLY A 56 -8.88 -0.92 18.93
N LEU A 57 -9.99 -1.40 18.36
CA LEU A 57 -11.23 -0.62 18.29
C LEU A 57 -11.98 -0.72 19.61
N ASP A 58 -12.47 0.42 20.12
CA ASP A 58 -13.33 0.41 21.29
C ASP A 58 -14.79 0.22 20.89
N ALA A 59 -15.67 0.22 21.87
CA ALA A 59 -17.11 0.00 21.63
C ALA A 59 -17.75 1.10 20.79
N ALA A 60 -17.16 2.29 20.74
CA ALA A 60 -17.64 3.39 19.94
C ALA A 60 -17.01 3.42 18.54
N GLY A 61 -16.11 2.48 18.24
CA GLY A 61 -15.46 2.40 16.95
C GLY A 61 -14.21 3.26 16.83
N PHE A 62 -13.68 3.81 17.91
CA PHE A 62 -12.45 4.59 17.88
C PHE A 62 -11.24 3.69 18.02
N LEU A 63 -10.21 3.99 17.25
CA LEU A 63 -8.97 3.24 17.25
C LEU A 63 -8.03 3.77 18.32
N GLY A 64 -7.48 2.89 19.15
CA GLY A 64 -6.52 3.29 20.17
C GLY A 64 -5.18 3.70 19.56
N GLU A 65 -4.44 4.51 20.29
CA GLU A 65 -3.16 5.05 19.82
C GLU A 65 -2.14 3.97 19.54
N GLU A 66 -2.11 2.93 20.36
CA GLU A 66 -1.14 1.85 20.18
C GLU A 66 -1.43 1.06 18.90
N ALA A 67 -2.70 0.76 18.63
CA ALA A 67 -3.08 0.06 17.40
C ALA A 67 -2.81 0.93 16.19
N ALA A 68 -3.11 2.22 16.28
CA ALA A 68 -2.81 3.15 15.19
C ALA A 68 -1.31 3.20 14.91
N ALA A 69 -0.49 3.23 15.94
CA ALA A 69 0.97 3.24 15.78
C ALA A 69 1.44 1.95 15.06
N ARG A 70 0.90 0.80 15.44
CA ARG A 70 1.26 -0.45 14.76
C ARG A 70 0.92 -0.40 13.28
N GLY A 71 -0.26 0.12 12.97
CA GLY A 71 -0.68 0.24 11.56
C GLY A 71 0.21 1.18 10.78
N LEU A 72 0.53 2.34 11.33
CA LEU A 72 1.38 3.32 10.67
C LEU A 72 2.80 2.78 10.48
N ASP A 73 3.33 2.06 11.46
CA ASP A 73 4.66 1.46 11.34
C ASP A 73 4.68 0.42 10.21
N CYS A 74 3.64 -0.39 10.11
CA CYS A 74 3.53 -1.35 9.02
C CYS A 74 3.48 -0.66 7.66
N LEU A 75 2.65 0.39 7.54
CA LEU A 75 2.55 1.14 6.30
C LEU A 75 3.86 1.82 5.93
N ALA A 76 4.63 2.27 6.90
CA ALA A 76 5.95 2.85 6.65
C ALA A 76 6.89 1.80 6.04
N ARG A 77 6.85 0.57 6.54
CA ARG A 77 7.64 -0.52 5.96
C ARG A 77 7.18 -0.86 4.54
N PHE A 78 5.88 -0.88 4.31
CA PHE A 78 5.35 -1.10 2.96
C PHE A 78 5.76 0.02 2.02
N ALA A 79 5.69 1.27 2.51
CA ALA A 79 6.04 2.43 1.69
C ALA A 79 7.49 2.36 1.21
N SER A 80 8.39 1.84 2.03
CA SER A 80 9.79 1.71 1.62
C SER A 80 9.95 0.76 0.44
N ARG A 81 9.05 -0.22 0.29
CA ARG A 81 9.07 -1.13 -0.86
C ARG A 81 8.46 -0.50 -2.10
N LEU A 82 7.71 0.59 -1.94
CA LEU A 82 7.03 1.26 -3.04
C LEU A 82 7.82 2.45 -3.57
N ASP A 83 9.04 2.63 -3.09
CA ASP A 83 9.88 3.72 -3.57
C ASP A 83 10.08 3.59 -5.07
N GLY A 84 9.84 4.66 -5.80
CA GLY A 84 9.93 4.66 -7.26
C GLY A 84 8.64 4.29 -7.98
N PHE A 85 7.60 3.89 -7.25
CA PHE A 85 6.29 3.65 -7.87
C PHE A 85 5.55 4.97 -8.04
N ALA A 86 4.94 5.16 -9.20
CA ALA A 86 4.01 6.27 -9.39
C ALA A 86 2.71 5.97 -8.65
N PRO A 87 1.99 6.99 -8.17
CA PRO A 87 0.72 6.75 -7.47
C PRO A 87 -0.28 5.95 -8.29
N THR A 88 -0.27 6.07 -9.60
CA THR A 88 -1.17 5.34 -10.49
C THR A 88 -0.87 3.86 -10.55
N GLN A 89 0.26 3.41 -10.01
CA GLN A 89 0.64 2.01 -9.98
C GLN A 89 0.23 1.33 -8.68
N VAL A 90 -0.36 2.06 -7.73
CA VAL A 90 -0.65 1.53 -6.40
C VAL A 90 -2.15 1.56 -6.14
N LEU A 91 -2.69 0.41 -5.77
CA LEU A 91 -4.08 0.27 -5.34
C LEU A 91 -4.10 0.00 -3.84
N SER A 92 -4.90 0.74 -3.10
CA SER A 92 -5.06 0.52 -1.66
C SER A 92 -6.50 0.16 -1.33
N LEU A 93 -6.66 -0.87 -0.52
CA LEU A 93 -7.97 -1.35 -0.08
C LEU A 93 -8.01 -1.36 1.45
N ILE A 94 -9.11 -0.86 2.00
CA ILE A 94 -9.32 -0.85 3.45
C ILE A 94 -10.65 -1.55 3.72
N HIS A 95 -10.59 -2.61 4.54
CA HIS A 95 -11.80 -3.34 4.90
C HIS A 95 -11.70 -3.84 6.34
N ILE A 96 -11.81 -2.92 7.24
CA ILE A 96 -11.71 -3.18 8.68
C ILE A 96 -13.10 -3.39 9.29
#